data_938dfebd7d7d3467459b3799ee484841
#
_entry.id   938dfebd7d7d3467459b3799ee484841
#
_cell.length_a   1.000
_cell.length_b   1.000
_cell.length_c   1.000
_cell.angle_alpha   90.00
_cell.angle_beta   90.00
_cell.angle_gamma   90.00
#
_symmetry.space_group_name_H-M   'P 1'
#
loop_
_entity.id
_entity.type
_entity.pdbx_description
1 polymer ?
#
loop_
_entity_poly.entity_id
_entity_poly.type
_entity_poly.pdbx_seq_one_letter_code
_entity_poly.pdbx_strand_id
1 'polypeptide(L)'
;MLQLPDGRGRPSPHTEEMQITEIYKSLQGESTYAGMPCVFVRLTGCNLRCTWCDTEYSFYGGKKMTPEQVFDEVQHLRAVSGLIEITGGEPMLQERELVPLMQRMVDSGYRVLLETSGERPLDRVPPGVIKVVDVKCPDSGEGDTFHIENLETLQPHDEIKFVISGRSDYEFARDFAVRHDLARRVNAILFSPAFRKGASGARDASNCLIDPQELAAVFHADH
;
A
#
# COMPACT_ATOMS: atom_id res chain seq x y z
N MET A 1 -32.08 46.57 -29.77
CA MET A 1 -31.46 46.43 -28.43
C MET A 1 -31.40 44.93 -28.12
N LEU A 2 -30.35 44.24 -28.59
CA LEU A 2 -30.18 42.80 -28.40
C LEU A 2 -29.33 42.61 -27.12
N GLN A 3 -29.91 41.93 -26.13
CA GLN A 3 -29.23 41.50 -24.96
C GLN A 3 -28.37 40.26 -25.31
N LEU A 4 -27.07 40.40 -25.09
CA LEU A 4 -26.13 39.28 -25.15
C LEU A 4 -26.35 38.33 -23.94
N PRO A 5 -26.23 37.00 -24.09
CA PRO A 5 -26.35 36.07 -22.99
C PRO A 5 -25.14 36.16 -22.06
N ASP A 6 -25.46 36.22 -20.79
CA ASP A 6 -24.53 36.22 -19.65
C ASP A 6 -23.69 34.93 -19.65
N GLY A 7 -22.42 35.09 -20.00
CA GLY A 7 -21.44 34.03 -20.01
C GLY A 7 -20.98 33.65 -18.60
N ARG A 8 -21.84 33.00 -17.83
CA ARG A 8 -21.39 32.30 -16.60
C ARG A 8 -20.64 31.05 -17.01
N GLY A 9 -19.33 31.22 -17.18
CA GLY A 9 -18.41 30.11 -17.30
C GLY A 9 -18.61 29.14 -16.12
N ARG A 10 -18.94 27.88 -16.43
CA ARG A 10 -18.83 26.81 -15.45
C ARG A 10 -17.40 26.86 -14.90
N PRO A 11 -17.19 26.79 -13.58
CA PRO A 11 -15.85 26.60 -13.07
C PRO A 11 -15.27 25.35 -13.74
N SER A 12 -14.10 25.49 -14.33
CA SER A 12 -13.30 24.36 -14.81
C SER A 12 -13.23 23.34 -13.67
N PRO A 13 -13.47 22.06 -13.89
CA PRO A 13 -13.24 21.08 -12.85
C PRO A 13 -11.77 21.26 -12.46
N HIS A 14 -11.52 21.68 -11.22
CA HIS A 14 -10.20 21.65 -10.65
C HIS A 14 -9.79 20.17 -10.65
N THR A 15 -8.99 19.78 -11.63
CA THR A 15 -8.28 18.51 -11.61
C THR A 15 -7.33 18.60 -10.43
N GLU A 16 -7.77 18.07 -9.29
CA GLU A 16 -6.93 18.06 -8.11
C GLU A 16 -5.71 17.18 -8.42
N GLU A 17 -4.53 17.70 -8.08
CA GLU A 17 -3.25 17.06 -8.38
C GLU A 17 -2.88 16.14 -7.22
N MET A 18 -2.34 14.98 -7.57
CA MET A 18 -1.72 14.05 -6.63
C MET A 18 -0.24 14.36 -6.50
N GLN A 19 0.31 14.12 -5.33
CA GLN A 19 1.75 14.24 -5.09
C GLN A 19 2.38 12.85 -5.29
N ILE A 20 3.17 12.69 -6.34
CA ILE A 20 3.78 11.43 -6.75
C ILE A 20 5.29 11.48 -6.53
N THR A 21 5.83 10.52 -5.81
CA THR A 21 7.27 10.36 -5.61
C THR A 21 7.91 9.77 -6.86
N GLU A 22 7.35 8.66 -7.35
CA GLU A 22 7.88 7.94 -8.52
C GLU A 22 6.81 7.05 -9.16
N ILE A 23 6.96 6.80 -10.46
CA ILE A 23 6.23 5.77 -11.20
C ILE A 23 7.28 4.98 -11.99
N TYR A 24 7.33 3.66 -11.79
CA TYR A 24 8.35 2.83 -12.43
C TYR A 24 7.88 1.39 -12.62
N LYS A 25 8.53 0.67 -13.51
CA LYS A 25 8.30 -0.75 -13.77
C LYS A 25 9.38 -1.59 -13.12
N SER A 26 8.99 -2.62 -12.39
CA SER A 26 9.90 -3.58 -11.74
C SER A 26 9.22 -4.94 -11.57
N LEU A 27 9.78 -5.78 -10.73
CA LEU A 27 9.14 -6.99 -10.22
C LEU A 27 8.52 -6.71 -8.86
N GLN A 28 7.33 -7.24 -8.60
CA GLN A 28 6.75 -7.25 -7.27
C GLN A 28 7.63 -8.08 -6.34
N GLY A 29 8.05 -7.48 -5.23
CA GLY A 29 8.97 -8.12 -4.27
C GLY A 29 8.26 -8.77 -3.09
N GLU A 30 6.97 -8.47 -2.89
CA GLU A 30 6.20 -8.84 -1.71
C GLU A 30 4.84 -9.41 -2.13
N SER A 31 3.99 -9.73 -1.13
CA SER A 31 2.65 -10.28 -1.36
C SER A 31 2.64 -11.65 -2.07
N THR A 32 1.46 -12.20 -2.30
CA THR A 32 1.31 -13.43 -3.12
C THR A 32 1.60 -13.19 -4.61
N TYR A 33 1.86 -11.94 -5.00
CA TYR A 33 2.24 -11.54 -6.37
C TYR A 33 3.74 -11.42 -6.57
N ALA A 34 4.57 -11.81 -5.59
CA ALA A 34 6.03 -11.75 -5.68
C ALA A 34 6.57 -12.42 -6.95
N GLY A 35 7.51 -11.75 -7.64
CA GLY A 35 8.10 -12.20 -8.89
C GLY A 35 7.34 -11.77 -10.16
N MET A 36 6.14 -11.20 -10.05
CA MET A 36 5.40 -10.72 -11.21
C MET A 36 5.89 -9.34 -11.67
N PRO A 37 6.00 -9.10 -12.99
CA PRO A 37 6.22 -7.74 -13.52
C PRO A 37 5.11 -6.79 -13.05
N CYS A 38 5.47 -5.65 -12.48
CA CYS A 38 4.55 -4.70 -11.87
C CYS A 38 4.92 -3.25 -12.23
N VAL A 39 3.92 -2.39 -12.39
CA VAL A 39 4.12 -0.94 -12.41
C VAL A 39 3.79 -0.41 -11.01
N PHE A 40 4.77 0.24 -10.40
CA PHE A 40 4.63 0.87 -9.09
C PHE A 40 4.28 2.34 -9.25
N VAL A 41 3.27 2.78 -8.52
CA VAL A 41 2.88 4.19 -8.36
C VAL A 41 3.08 4.54 -6.88
N ARG A 42 4.17 5.24 -6.56
CA ARG A 42 4.49 5.64 -5.20
C ARG A 42 4.06 7.07 -4.94
N LEU A 43 3.09 7.22 -4.04
CA LEU A 43 2.61 8.52 -3.60
C LEU A 43 3.54 9.13 -2.54
N THR A 44 3.54 10.46 -2.48
CA THR A 44 4.30 11.22 -1.48
C THR A 44 3.44 11.52 -0.27
N GLY A 45 4.08 11.50 0.90
CA GLY A 45 3.48 11.82 2.18
C GLY A 45 3.19 10.56 3.01
N CYS A 46 3.51 10.63 4.30
CA CYS A 46 3.16 9.65 5.30
C CYS A 46 2.99 10.36 6.64
N ASN A 47 1.98 10.01 7.38
CA ASN A 47 1.75 10.51 8.74
C ASN A 47 2.35 9.60 9.82
N LEU A 48 2.82 8.40 9.45
CA LEU A 48 3.51 7.47 10.34
C LEU A 48 5.03 7.68 10.31
N ARG A 49 5.72 7.21 11.35
CA ARG A 49 7.18 7.30 11.51
C ARG A 49 7.76 5.98 12.02
N CYS A 50 7.49 4.90 11.27
CA CYS A 50 7.95 3.55 11.62
C CYS A 50 9.47 3.50 11.84
N THR A 51 9.90 2.78 12.87
CA THR A 51 11.31 2.67 13.30
C THR A 51 12.24 2.19 12.17
N TRP A 52 11.77 1.25 11.34
CA TRP A 52 12.54 0.65 10.23
C TRP A 52 12.03 1.07 8.85
N CYS A 53 11.38 2.24 8.72
CA CYS A 53 10.91 2.72 7.43
C CYS A 53 12.05 2.76 6.40
N ASP A 54 11.87 2.10 5.28
CA ASP A 54 12.84 2.01 4.19
C ASP A 54 12.54 2.98 3.02
N THR A 55 11.42 3.71 3.12
CA THR A 55 10.93 4.63 2.09
C THR A 55 10.77 6.06 2.59
N GLU A 56 11.59 6.49 3.58
CA GLU A 56 11.52 7.84 4.13
C GLU A 56 11.69 8.95 3.07
N TYR A 57 12.33 8.64 1.95
CA TYR A 57 12.45 9.56 0.82
C TYR A 57 11.09 9.94 0.20
N SER A 58 10.04 9.15 0.46
CA SER A 58 8.67 9.44 0.03
C SER A 58 7.90 10.36 0.98
N PHE A 59 8.45 10.75 2.13
CA PHE A 59 7.75 11.60 3.08
C PHE A 59 7.51 13.00 2.55
N TYR A 60 8.41 13.50 1.72
CA TYR A 60 8.40 14.89 1.24
C TYR A 60 8.81 14.97 -0.24
N GLY A 61 8.54 16.12 -0.84
CA GLY A 61 8.92 16.37 -2.23
C GLY A 61 7.91 15.77 -3.22
N GLY A 62 8.42 15.01 -4.20
CA GLY A 62 7.60 14.44 -5.27
C GLY A 62 7.19 15.47 -6.33
N LYS A 63 6.43 15.00 -7.30
CA LYS A 63 5.92 15.79 -8.44
C LYS A 63 4.39 15.81 -8.39
N LYS A 64 3.81 16.97 -8.65
CA LYS A 64 2.36 17.08 -8.86
C LYS A 64 1.97 16.52 -10.20
N MET A 65 1.00 15.63 -10.19
CA MET A 65 0.44 15.01 -11.39
C MET A 65 -1.08 14.91 -11.25
N THR A 66 -1.80 15.13 -12.34
CA THR A 66 -3.24 14.83 -12.35
C THR A 66 -3.46 13.33 -12.42
N PRO A 67 -4.63 12.81 -12.01
CA PRO A 67 -4.98 11.39 -12.18
C PRO A 67 -4.84 10.90 -13.63
N GLU A 68 -5.14 11.74 -14.61
CA GLU A 68 -4.94 11.44 -16.04
C GLU A 68 -3.46 11.22 -16.37
N GLN A 69 -2.59 12.12 -15.90
CA GLN A 69 -1.14 12.00 -16.16
C GLN A 69 -0.56 10.74 -15.51
N VAL A 70 -1.03 10.38 -14.30
CA VAL A 70 -0.61 9.13 -13.63
C VAL A 70 -1.08 7.93 -14.44
N PHE A 71 -2.33 7.93 -14.89
CA PHE A 71 -2.88 6.83 -15.69
C PHE A 71 -2.15 6.67 -17.02
N ASP A 72 -1.85 7.77 -17.73
CA ASP A 72 -1.11 7.75 -19.00
C ASP A 72 0.30 7.19 -18.82
N GLU A 73 0.99 7.55 -17.73
CA GLU A 73 2.33 7.02 -17.43
C GLU A 73 2.29 5.52 -17.12
N VAL A 74 1.29 5.07 -16.36
CA VAL A 74 1.06 3.63 -16.11
C VAL A 74 0.82 2.87 -17.41
N GLN A 75 0.01 3.43 -18.31
CA GLN A 75 -0.22 2.83 -19.64
C GLN A 75 1.06 2.76 -20.49
N HIS A 76 1.89 3.81 -20.44
CA HIS A 76 3.17 3.86 -21.15
C HIS A 76 4.13 2.77 -20.65
N LEU A 77 4.26 2.61 -19.35
CA LEU A 77 5.14 1.63 -18.72
C LEU A 77 4.65 0.18 -18.85
N ARG A 78 3.39 -0.02 -19.00
CA ARG A 78 2.63 -1.28 -19.07
C ARG A 78 3.42 -2.56 -18.74
N ALA A 79 3.16 -3.15 -17.60
CA ALA A 79 3.65 -4.49 -17.27
C ALA A 79 2.86 -5.55 -18.05
N VAL A 80 3.54 -6.61 -18.53
CA VAL A 80 2.91 -7.71 -19.29
C VAL A 80 1.81 -8.40 -18.46
N SER A 81 1.99 -8.45 -17.14
CA SER A 81 1.02 -9.00 -16.18
C SER A 81 -0.26 -8.18 -16.02
N GLY A 82 -0.25 -6.91 -16.44
CA GLY A 82 -1.31 -5.93 -16.12
C GLY A 82 -1.39 -5.58 -14.63
N LEU A 83 -0.34 -5.89 -13.84
CA LEU A 83 -0.28 -5.61 -12.41
C LEU A 83 0.20 -4.18 -12.15
N ILE A 84 -0.51 -3.47 -11.30
CA ILE A 84 -0.17 -2.15 -10.78
C ILE A 84 -0.15 -2.25 -9.27
N GLU A 85 0.86 -1.66 -8.63
CA GLU A 85 0.84 -1.43 -7.20
C GLU A 85 0.82 0.06 -6.88
N ILE A 86 -0.20 0.45 -6.15
CA ILE A 86 -0.32 1.76 -5.53
C ILE A 86 0.28 1.64 -4.12
N THR A 87 1.31 2.41 -3.86
CA THR A 87 2.01 2.42 -2.58
C THR A 87 2.50 3.84 -2.27
N GLY A 88 3.42 4.01 -1.34
CA GLY A 88 4.00 5.33 -1.10
C GLY A 88 4.66 5.44 0.25
N GLY A 89 4.43 6.58 0.91
CA GLY A 89 4.36 6.71 2.34
C GLY A 89 3.05 6.08 2.82
N GLU A 90 1.96 6.89 2.91
CA GLU A 90 0.61 6.35 3.11
C GLU A 90 -0.28 6.86 1.96
N PRO A 91 -0.65 6.00 0.99
CA PRO A 91 -1.38 6.45 -0.20
C PRO A 91 -2.78 6.97 0.13
N MET A 92 -3.43 6.46 1.19
CA MET A 92 -4.78 6.89 1.57
C MET A 92 -4.83 8.31 2.15
N LEU A 93 -3.70 8.99 2.35
CA LEU A 93 -3.68 10.43 2.60
C LEU A 93 -4.17 11.26 1.39
N GLN A 94 -4.12 10.67 0.20
CA GLN A 94 -4.59 11.28 -1.05
C GLN A 94 -5.84 10.55 -1.59
N GLU A 95 -6.67 10.02 -0.69
CA GLU A 95 -7.85 9.20 -0.97
C GLU A 95 -8.78 9.81 -2.02
N ARG A 96 -9.00 11.12 -1.95
CA ARG A 96 -9.98 11.84 -2.76
C ARG A 96 -9.70 11.70 -4.27
N GLU A 97 -8.43 11.82 -4.66
CA GLU A 97 -7.98 11.69 -6.04
C GLU A 97 -7.66 10.24 -6.39
N LEU A 98 -7.16 9.49 -5.41
CA LEU A 98 -6.69 8.13 -5.60
C LEU A 98 -7.82 7.14 -5.84
N VAL A 99 -8.93 7.22 -5.10
CA VAL A 99 -10.05 6.28 -5.22
C VAL A 99 -10.65 6.26 -6.63
N PRO A 100 -10.97 7.42 -7.26
CA PRO A 100 -11.43 7.43 -8.65
C PRO A 100 -10.39 6.89 -9.64
N LEU A 101 -9.11 7.15 -9.41
CA LEU A 101 -8.01 6.64 -10.25
C LEU A 101 -7.92 5.12 -10.16
N MET A 102 -7.96 4.54 -8.97
CA MET A 102 -7.98 3.08 -8.77
C MET A 102 -9.18 2.44 -9.48
N GLN A 103 -10.38 3.03 -9.34
CA GLN A 103 -11.57 2.52 -10.04
C GLN A 103 -11.36 2.50 -11.55
N ARG A 104 -10.83 3.59 -12.13
CA ARG A 104 -10.52 3.68 -13.56
C ARG A 104 -9.51 2.62 -14.01
N MET A 105 -8.49 2.35 -13.19
CA MET A 105 -7.50 1.30 -13.49
C MET A 105 -8.16 -0.08 -13.52
N VAL A 106 -9.02 -0.38 -12.53
CA VAL A 106 -9.78 -1.64 -12.49
C VAL A 106 -10.71 -1.76 -13.71
N ASP A 107 -11.46 -0.71 -14.03
CA ASP A 107 -12.37 -0.70 -15.18
C ASP A 107 -11.62 -0.86 -16.52
N SER A 108 -10.35 -0.47 -16.56
CA SER A 108 -9.48 -0.65 -17.71
C SER A 108 -8.82 -2.03 -17.79
N GLY A 109 -9.18 -2.95 -16.86
CA GLY A 109 -8.73 -4.33 -16.86
C GLY A 109 -7.37 -4.57 -16.20
N TYR A 110 -6.86 -3.59 -15.45
CA TYR A 110 -5.66 -3.79 -14.64
C TYR A 110 -5.99 -4.51 -13.35
N ARG A 111 -5.04 -5.31 -12.87
CA ARG A 111 -5.03 -5.82 -11.49
C ARG A 111 -4.32 -4.78 -10.62
N VAL A 112 -5.05 -4.22 -9.67
CA VAL A 112 -4.56 -3.12 -8.82
C VAL A 112 -4.37 -3.62 -7.40
N LEU A 113 -3.15 -3.49 -6.89
CA LEU A 113 -2.81 -3.66 -5.47
C LEU A 113 -2.78 -2.28 -4.82
N LEU A 114 -3.28 -2.19 -3.60
CA LEU A 114 -3.12 -1.03 -2.72
C LEU A 114 -2.37 -1.48 -1.46
N GLU A 115 -1.12 -1.06 -1.32
CA GLU A 115 -0.36 -1.24 -0.09
C GLU A 115 -0.56 -0.02 0.82
N THR A 116 -1.13 -0.25 2.00
CA THR A 116 -1.49 0.78 2.99
C THR A 116 -1.25 0.26 4.41
N SER A 117 -0.98 1.16 5.34
CA SER A 117 -0.90 0.83 6.76
C SER A 117 -2.27 0.51 7.39
N GLY A 118 -3.36 0.82 6.71
CA GLY A 118 -4.71 0.67 7.28
C GLY A 118 -5.00 1.64 8.43
N GLU A 119 -4.23 2.70 8.58
CA GLU A 119 -4.49 3.77 9.56
C GLU A 119 -5.68 4.65 9.15
N ARG A 120 -5.93 4.74 7.85
CA ARG A 120 -7.10 5.43 7.29
C ARG A 120 -8.25 4.46 7.03
N PRO A 121 -9.52 4.92 7.05
CA PRO A 121 -10.64 4.12 6.57
C PRO A 121 -10.45 3.62 5.14
N LEU A 122 -10.81 2.37 4.88
CA LEU A 122 -10.68 1.72 3.57
C LEU A 122 -12.04 1.39 2.92
N ASP A 123 -13.12 1.87 3.50
CA ASP A 123 -14.50 1.62 3.07
C ASP A 123 -14.82 2.17 1.67
N ARG A 124 -14.05 3.16 1.21
CA ARG A 124 -14.18 3.77 -0.11
C ARG A 124 -13.27 3.16 -1.19
N VAL A 125 -12.37 2.26 -0.81
CA VAL A 125 -11.51 1.56 -1.77
C VAL A 125 -12.38 0.71 -2.69
N PRO A 126 -12.22 0.81 -4.03
CA PRO A 126 -13.04 0.04 -4.96
C PRO A 126 -12.91 -1.48 -4.73
N PRO A 127 -14.02 -2.25 -4.77
CA PRO A 127 -14.01 -3.68 -4.44
C PRO A 127 -13.16 -4.54 -5.40
N GLY A 128 -12.80 -4.01 -6.57
CA GLY A 128 -11.88 -4.68 -7.50
C GLY A 128 -10.38 -4.44 -7.20
N VAL A 129 -10.07 -3.62 -6.21
CA VAL A 129 -8.70 -3.37 -5.74
C VAL A 129 -8.34 -4.39 -4.66
N ILE A 130 -7.19 -4.99 -4.77
CA ILE A 130 -6.65 -5.92 -3.78
C ILE A 130 -5.89 -5.11 -2.74
N LYS A 131 -6.36 -5.12 -1.50
CA LYS A 131 -5.70 -4.42 -0.39
C LYS A 131 -4.62 -5.33 0.20
N VAL A 132 -3.40 -4.83 0.28
CA VAL A 132 -2.31 -5.39 1.07
C VAL A 132 -2.15 -4.48 2.29
N VAL A 133 -2.74 -4.88 3.41
CA VAL A 133 -2.84 -4.04 4.60
C VAL A 133 -1.73 -4.41 5.58
N ASP A 134 -0.77 -3.50 5.75
CA ASP A 134 0.37 -3.66 6.66
C ASP A 134 -0.01 -3.17 8.07
N VAL A 135 -0.55 -4.10 8.87
CA VAL A 135 -0.88 -3.84 10.29
C VAL A 135 0.42 -3.67 11.07
N LYS A 136 0.65 -2.46 11.58
CA LYS A 136 1.89 -2.12 12.27
C LYS A 136 2.00 -2.84 13.61
N CYS A 137 3.12 -3.55 13.79
CA CYS A 137 3.45 -4.22 15.04
C CYS A 137 3.99 -3.24 16.09
N PRO A 138 3.97 -3.57 17.39
CA PRO A 138 4.35 -2.67 18.49
C PRO A 138 5.75 -2.05 18.33
N ASP A 139 6.77 -2.84 17.96
CA ASP A 139 8.16 -2.38 17.87
C ASP A 139 8.39 -1.43 16.67
N SER A 140 7.39 -1.31 15.76
CA SER A 140 7.41 -0.30 14.70
C SER A 140 7.32 1.13 15.25
N GLY A 141 6.84 1.30 16.48
CA GLY A 141 6.48 2.60 17.08
C GLY A 141 5.10 3.12 16.65
N GLU A 142 4.38 2.38 15.79
CA GLU A 142 3.07 2.76 15.23
C GLU A 142 2.00 1.67 15.44
N GLY A 143 2.21 0.79 16.42
CA GLY A 143 1.38 -0.40 16.65
C GLY A 143 -0.10 -0.13 16.97
N ASP A 144 -0.45 1.06 17.44
CA ASP A 144 -1.81 1.42 17.84
C ASP A 144 -2.56 2.23 16.75
N THR A 145 -2.01 2.31 15.53
CA THR A 145 -2.55 3.19 14.48
C THR A 145 -3.58 2.54 13.59
N PHE A 146 -3.69 1.21 13.58
CA PHE A 146 -4.62 0.50 12.69
C PHE A 146 -6.09 0.85 12.98
N HIS A 147 -6.80 1.29 11.94
CA HIS A 147 -8.24 1.58 12.02
C HIS A 147 -9.03 0.26 12.02
N ILE A 148 -9.49 -0.17 13.20
CA ILE A 148 -10.02 -1.53 13.40
C ILE A 148 -11.25 -1.84 12.54
N GLU A 149 -12.05 -0.84 12.20
CA GLU A 149 -13.22 -0.98 11.35
C GLU A 149 -12.86 -1.41 9.90
N ASN A 150 -11.59 -1.25 9.50
CA ASN A 150 -11.11 -1.76 8.22
C ASN A 150 -11.25 -3.28 8.10
N LEU A 151 -11.28 -4.00 9.21
CA LEU A 151 -11.55 -5.43 9.18
C LEU A 151 -12.88 -5.77 8.49
N GLU A 152 -13.88 -4.89 8.60
CA GLU A 152 -15.19 -5.11 7.97
C GLU A 152 -15.17 -4.83 6.46
N THR A 153 -14.12 -4.19 5.96
CA THR A 153 -13.95 -3.87 4.52
C THR A 153 -13.14 -4.93 3.77
N LEU A 154 -12.56 -5.90 4.49
CA LEU A 154 -11.71 -6.94 3.89
C LEU A 154 -12.51 -7.85 2.97
N GLN A 155 -11.89 -8.21 1.85
CA GLN A 155 -12.42 -9.13 0.86
C GLN A 155 -11.56 -10.41 0.81
N PRO A 156 -12.10 -11.55 0.33
CA PRO A 156 -11.35 -12.80 0.26
C PRO A 156 -10.09 -12.77 -0.62
N HIS A 157 -9.90 -11.74 -1.42
CA HIS A 157 -8.71 -11.55 -2.24
C HIS A 157 -7.68 -10.59 -1.64
N ASP A 158 -8.00 -9.96 -0.48
CA ASP A 158 -7.08 -9.07 0.22
C ASP A 158 -6.02 -9.85 1.00
N GLU A 159 -4.98 -9.15 1.41
CA GLU A 159 -3.88 -9.71 2.20
C GLU A 159 -3.62 -8.82 3.42
N ILE A 160 -3.28 -9.44 4.52
CA ILE A 160 -2.79 -8.74 5.72
C ILE A 160 -1.31 -9.02 5.87
N LYS A 161 -0.52 -7.98 6.05
CA LYS A 161 0.92 -8.05 6.27
C LYS A 161 1.26 -7.57 7.67
N PHE A 162 2.24 -8.23 8.29
CA PHE A 162 2.89 -7.83 9.53
C PHE A 162 4.39 -7.82 9.30
N VAL A 163 5.04 -6.70 9.63
CA VAL A 163 6.50 -6.59 9.59
C VAL A 163 7.05 -6.85 10.98
N ILE A 164 7.88 -7.89 11.10
CA ILE A 164 8.32 -8.49 12.36
C ILE A 164 9.78 -8.15 12.62
N SER A 165 10.06 -7.51 13.74
CA SER A 165 11.43 -7.20 14.19
C SER A 165 11.97 -8.17 15.23
N GLY A 166 11.08 -8.87 15.94
CA GLY A 166 11.41 -9.79 17.01
C GLY A 166 10.23 -10.59 17.50
N ARG A 167 10.42 -11.34 18.58
CA ARG A 167 9.43 -12.25 19.17
C ARG A 167 8.12 -11.54 19.57
N SER A 168 8.24 -10.36 20.14
CA SER A 168 7.08 -9.53 20.58
C SER A 168 6.14 -9.21 19.41
N ASP A 169 6.72 -8.77 18.28
CA ASP A 169 5.93 -8.47 17.08
C ASP A 169 5.25 -9.71 16.50
N TYR A 170 5.96 -10.85 16.50
CA TYR A 170 5.40 -12.12 16.04
C TYR A 170 4.19 -12.53 16.90
N GLU A 171 4.33 -12.49 18.24
CA GLU A 171 3.25 -12.84 19.15
C GLU A 171 2.04 -11.92 18.97
N PHE A 172 2.27 -10.61 18.83
CA PHE A 172 1.20 -9.66 18.50
C PHE A 172 0.50 -10.02 17.20
N ALA A 173 1.25 -10.25 16.12
CA ALA A 173 0.72 -10.54 14.79
C ALA A 173 -0.10 -11.85 14.78
N ARG A 174 0.42 -12.92 15.41
CA ARG A 174 -0.28 -14.18 15.61
C ARG A 174 -1.61 -13.99 16.37
N ASP A 175 -1.54 -13.33 17.50
CA ASP A 175 -2.71 -13.12 18.38
C ASP A 175 -3.76 -12.22 17.72
N PHE A 176 -3.31 -11.22 16.94
CA PHE A 176 -4.20 -10.39 16.14
C PHE A 176 -4.88 -11.22 15.05
N ALA A 177 -4.13 -12.04 14.32
CA ALA A 177 -4.67 -12.88 13.26
C ALA A 177 -5.71 -13.88 13.79
N VAL A 178 -5.44 -14.52 14.92
CA VAL A 178 -6.36 -15.48 15.57
C VAL A 178 -7.60 -14.76 16.11
N ARG A 179 -7.41 -13.65 16.84
CA ARG A 179 -8.52 -12.89 17.46
C ARG A 179 -9.53 -12.42 16.44
N HIS A 180 -9.08 -12.03 15.23
CA HIS A 180 -9.93 -11.47 14.18
C HIS A 180 -10.27 -12.47 13.08
N ASP A 181 -9.95 -13.77 13.27
CA ASP A 181 -10.22 -14.86 12.32
C ASP A 181 -9.76 -14.54 10.89
N LEU A 182 -8.57 -13.93 10.76
CA LEU A 182 -8.08 -13.42 9.47
C LEU A 182 -7.90 -14.52 8.44
N ALA A 183 -7.51 -15.72 8.85
CA ALA A 183 -7.32 -16.88 7.96
C ALA A 183 -8.58 -17.25 7.14
N ARG A 184 -9.76 -16.86 7.59
CA ARG A 184 -11.03 -17.06 6.88
C ARG A 184 -11.50 -15.86 6.09
N ARG A 185 -10.89 -14.70 6.30
CA ARG A 185 -11.35 -13.41 5.77
C ARG A 185 -10.53 -12.93 4.58
N VAL A 186 -9.26 -13.34 4.50
CA VAL A 186 -8.33 -12.84 3.49
C VAL A 186 -7.62 -13.96 2.74
N ASN A 187 -7.03 -13.63 1.60
CA ASN A 187 -6.28 -14.55 0.76
C ASN A 187 -5.00 -15.05 1.44
N ALA A 188 -4.29 -14.16 2.13
CA ALA A 188 -3.03 -14.49 2.79
C ALA A 188 -2.78 -13.62 4.02
N ILE A 189 -2.06 -14.17 4.98
CA ILE A 189 -1.46 -13.45 6.09
C ILE A 189 0.05 -13.55 5.92
N LEU A 190 0.72 -12.42 5.79
CA LEU A 190 2.13 -12.32 5.46
C LEU A 190 2.93 -11.89 6.69
N PHE A 191 3.95 -12.67 7.05
CA PHE A 191 4.90 -12.33 8.08
C PHE A 191 6.25 -12.01 7.42
N SER A 192 6.64 -10.74 7.42
CA SER A 192 7.83 -10.26 6.76
C SER A 192 8.88 -9.82 7.79
N PRO A 193 10.15 -10.27 7.71
CA PRO A 193 11.17 -9.79 8.63
C PRO A 193 11.47 -8.30 8.37
N ALA A 194 11.57 -7.51 9.44
CA ALA A 194 11.98 -6.11 9.36
C ALA A 194 13.46 -6.01 9.01
N PHE A 195 13.81 -5.05 8.14
CA PHE A 195 15.20 -4.76 7.78
C PHE A 195 15.77 -3.62 8.62
N ARG A 196 17.08 -3.68 8.90
CA ARG A 196 17.80 -2.60 9.58
C ARG A 196 17.77 -1.34 8.72
N LYS A 197 17.43 -0.23 9.34
CA LYS A 197 17.42 1.08 8.68
C LYS A 197 18.83 1.46 8.23
N GLY A 198 18.95 1.98 7.01
CA GLY A 198 20.24 2.44 6.46
C GLY A 198 21.19 1.32 6.02
N ALA A 199 20.76 0.07 6.00
CA ALA A 199 21.53 -1.00 5.39
C ALA A 199 21.68 -0.72 3.88
N SER A 200 22.81 -0.13 3.50
CA SER A 200 23.17 0.07 2.09
C SER A 200 23.69 -1.24 1.52
N GLY A 201 23.01 -1.79 0.54
CA GLY A 201 23.42 -3.03 -0.12
C GLY A 201 22.24 -3.96 -0.41
N ALA A 202 22.56 -5.18 -0.82
CA ALA A 202 21.54 -6.20 -1.04
C ALA A 202 20.76 -6.47 0.26
N ARG A 203 19.45 -6.54 0.17
CA ARG A 203 18.58 -6.99 1.27
C ARG A 203 18.81 -8.49 1.43
N ASP A 204 19.81 -8.85 2.21
CA ASP A 204 20.08 -10.24 2.60
C ASP A 204 19.67 -10.50 4.06
N ALA A 205 19.64 -11.75 4.46
CA ALA A 205 19.24 -12.17 5.80
C ALA A 205 20.05 -11.50 6.92
N SER A 206 21.30 -11.08 6.67
CA SER A 206 22.16 -10.43 7.67
C SER A 206 21.68 -9.02 8.03
N ASN A 207 20.87 -8.40 7.18
CA ASN A 207 20.29 -7.08 7.38
C ASN A 207 18.90 -7.12 8.04
N CYS A 208 18.35 -8.28 8.31
CA CYS A 208 17.11 -8.42 9.05
C CYS A 208 17.30 -8.15 10.55
N LEU A 209 16.27 -7.62 11.19
CA LEU A 209 16.22 -7.46 12.65
C LEU A 209 15.97 -8.78 13.36
N ILE A 210 15.18 -9.65 12.74
CA ILE A 210 15.00 -11.05 13.13
C ILE A 210 15.53 -11.95 12.00
N ASP A 211 16.18 -13.05 12.35
CA ASP A 211 16.60 -14.03 11.34
C ASP A 211 15.37 -14.64 10.68
N PRO A 212 15.25 -14.61 9.34
CA PRO A 212 14.12 -15.22 8.64
C PRO A 212 13.93 -16.71 8.94
N GLN A 213 15.02 -17.45 9.22
CA GLN A 213 14.93 -18.87 9.61
C GLN A 213 14.36 -19.02 11.03
N GLU A 214 14.72 -18.13 11.95
CA GLU A 214 14.15 -18.08 13.29
C GLU A 214 12.65 -17.75 13.22
N LEU A 215 12.26 -16.76 12.44
CA LEU A 215 10.85 -16.41 12.22
C LEU A 215 10.06 -17.60 11.66
N ALA A 216 10.61 -18.30 10.67
CA ALA A 216 9.98 -19.49 10.11
C ALA A 216 9.87 -20.65 11.13
N ALA A 217 10.92 -20.85 11.96
CA ALA A 217 10.93 -21.87 12.99
C ALA A 217 9.87 -21.63 14.07
N VAL A 218 9.72 -20.37 14.51
CA VAL A 218 8.67 -20.00 15.48
C VAL A 218 7.28 -20.19 14.89
N PHE A 219 7.08 -19.82 13.63
CA PHE A 219 5.81 -20.04 12.93
C PHE A 219 5.45 -21.54 12.86
N HIS A 220 6.41 -22.40 12.51
CA HIS A 220 6.18 -23.87 12.45
C HIS A 220 5.96 -24.52 13.81
N ALA A 221 6.50 -23.94 14.89
CA ALA A 221 6.31 -24.47 16.23
C ALA A 221 4.91 -24.17 16.80
N ASP A 222 4.26 -23.11 16.32
CA ASP A 222 2.93 -22.67 16.77
C ASP A 222 1.78 -23.24 15.90
N HIS A 223 2.10 -23.96 14.79
CA HIS A 223 1.16 -24.57 13.84
C HIS A 223 1.53 -26.00 13.48
#